data_a3e4cad3acc7da1df921d4ea79a76328
#
_entry.id   a3e4cad3acc7da1df921d4ea79a76328
#
_cell.length_a   1.000
_cell.length_b   1.000
_cell.length_c   1.000
_cell.angle_alpha   90.00
_cell.angle_beta   90.00
_cell.angle_gamma   90.00
#
_symmetry.space_group_name_H-M   'P 1'
#
loop_
_entity.id
_entity.type
_entity.pdbx_description
1 polymer ?
#
loop_
_entity_poly.entity_id
_entity_poly.type
_entity_poly.pdbx_seq_one_letter_code
_entity_poly.pdbx_strand_id
1 'polypeptide(L)'
;MGLPGPELTDGLRDLIQRVQPGGFIFFTRNMAEAGQFHGLVKECADLVKHPAIMTVDQEGGRVARLAVMGERPPSGEELARAGKEEWFYEHGRLTGRVMKLVGLNLNLAPVLDYAPPERAGIDNSLAGRCFGGNPREVIRRAGEFLKGMQEEGVKGTGKHFPGYTFCGLDPHGDLPLVDRTRAQMEEELSVFREVGNQCDSIMVGHAQFPAWGKNSGPASLNRDIVTGLLKETLGYRGLVMTDDLEMGAIANRYGSAEATRQAVRAGEEILLICHNPACVEISRDALAEMPEKEWAGAVESVEKFGKTLLSPSPAFDAKGWREANEATRALREKVQASGRKN
;
A
#
# COMPACT_ATOMS: atom_id res chain seq x y z
N MET A 1 11.13 -0.55 5.33
CA MET A 1 11.40 0.59 6.23
C MET A 1 11.25 1.92 5.51
N GLY A 2 10.79 2.99 6.19
CA GLY A 2 10.83 4.35 5.67
C GLY A 2 12.16 5.06 5.93
N LEU A 3 12.41 6.15 5.19
CA LEU A 3 13.61 6.97 5.32
C LEU A 3 13.25 8.37 5.87
N PRO A 4 14.13 8.99 6.68
CA PRO A 4 13.86 10.28 7.29
C PRO A 4 13.97 11.48 6.34
N GLY A 5 14.71 11.38 5.24
CA GLY A 5 14.99 12.49 4.34
C GLY A 5 15.34 12.07 2.91
N PRO A 6 15.74 13.03 2.06
CA PRO A 6 16.00 12.80 0.64
C PRO A 6 17.39 12.20 0.35
N GLU A 7 18.20 12.00 1.38
CA GLU A 7 19.57 11.47 1.27
C GLU A 7 19.85 10.46 2.38
N LEU A 8 20.74 9.50 2.12
CA LEU A 8 21.23 8.58 3.13
C LEU A 8 22.43 9.20 3.86
N THR A 9 22.34 9.27 5.20
CA THR A 9 23.50 9.54 6.06
C THR A 9 24.32 8.25 6.25
N ASP A 10 25.57 8.36 6.70
CA ASP A 10 26.42 7.20 6.97
C ASP A 10 25.79 6.25 8.02
N GLY A 11 25.21 6.81 9.08
CA GLY A 11 24.50 6.01 10.08
C GLY A 11 23.30 5.26 9.52
N LEU A 12 22.61 5.84 8.52
CA LEU A 12 21.48 5.18 7.87
C LEU A 12 21.94 4.08 6.90
N ARG A 13 23.06 4.29 6.18
CA ARG A 13 23.72 3.23 5.38
C ARG A 13 24.14 2.04 6.25
N ASP A 14 24.77 2.32 7.37
CA ASP A 14 25.18 1.29 8.34
C ASP A 14 23.96 0.52 8.87
N LEU A 15 22.87 1.22 9.18
CA LEU A 15 21.61 0.59 9.60
C LEU A 15 21.07 -0.35 8.51
N ILE A 16 20.94 0.13 7.28
CA ILE A 16 20.42 -0.65 6.15
C ILE A 16 21.29 -1.90 5.92
N GLN A 17 22.61 -1.76 5.92
CA GLN A 17 23.53 -2.87 5.72
C GLN A 17 23.45 -3.90 6.87
N ARG A 18 23.20 -3.47 8.08
CA ARG A 18 23.10 -4.34 9.26
C ARG A 18 21.75 -5.04 9.35
N VAL A 19 20.66 -4.33 9.02
CA VAL A 19 19.29 -4.85 9.11
C VAL A 19 18.90 -5.68 7.88
N GLN A 20 19.37 -5.29 6.68
CA GLN A 20 18.96 -5.89 5.40
C GLN A 20 17.43 -5.93 5.23
N PRO A 21 16.73 -4.76 5.24
CA PRO A 21 15.27 -4.71 5.19
C PRO A 21 14.77 -5.29 3.87
N GLY A 22 13.64 -6.01 3.89
CA GLY A 22 12.99 -6.58 2.69
C GLY A 22 12.53 -5.54 1.67
N GLY A 23 12.46 -4.25 2.08
CA GLY A 23 12.13 -3.15 1.18
C GLY A 23 12.11 -1.79 1.85
N PHE A 24 11.81 -0.78 1.01
CA PHE A 24 11.75 0.63 1.41
C PHE A 24 10.42 1.24 0.99
N ILE A 25 9.81 2.00 1.90
CA ILE A 25 8.65 2.83 1.63
C ILE A 25 9.06 4.30 1.61
N PHE A 26 8.65 5.02 0.57
CA PHE A 26 9.04 6.40 0.35
C PHE A 26 7.85 7.36 0.51
N PHE A 27 8.15 8.55 1.01
CA PHE A 27 7.21 9.64 1.25
C PHE A 27 7.70 10.93 0.59
N THR A 28 6.87 11.95 0.56
CA THR A 28 7.22 13.25 -0.02
C THR A 28 8.49 13.87 0.58
N ARG A 29 8.81 13.57 1.84
CA ARG A 29 10.06 14.01 2.49
C ARG A 29 11.35 13.44 1.86
N ASN A 30 11.23 12.39 1.04
CA ASN A 30 12.36 11.77 0.34
C ASN A 30 12.57 12.34 -1.07
N MET A 31 11.68 13.23 -1.54
CA MET A 31 11.53 13.62 -2.93
C MET A 31 11.79 15.12 -3.11
N ALA A 32 12.93 15.50 -3.69
CA ALA A 32 13.24 16.86 -4.09
C ALA A 32 12.99 17.05 -5.60
N GLU A 33 13.58 16.17 -6.43
CA GLU A 33 13.37 16.09 -7.88
C GLU A 33 13.46 14.62 -8.35
N ALA A 34 12.96 14.34 -9.55
CA ALA A 34 12.83 12.96 -10.00
C ALA A 34 14.19 12.25 -10.19
N GLY A 35 15.22 12.96 -10.66
CA GLY A 35 16.57 12.41 -10.82
C GLY A 35 17.24 12.13 -9.47
N GLN A 36 17.10 13.03 -8.50
CA GLN A 36 17.57 12.82 -7.12
C GLN A 36 16.87 11.61 -6.49
N PHE A 37 15.56 11.54 -6.62
CA PHE A 37 14.76 10.46 -6.02
C PHE A 37 15.11 9.10 -6.65
N HIS A 38 15.26 9.04 -7.99
CA HIS A 38 15.75 7.84 -8.65
C HIS A 38 17.13 7.39 -8.11
N GLY A 39 18.05 8.34 -7.89
CA GLY A 39 19.35 8.08 -7.28
C GLY A 39 19.25 7.48 -5.88
N LEU A 40 18.38 8.04 -5.03
CA LEU A 40 18.10 7.53 -3.68
C LEU A 40 17.53 6.10 -3.71
N VAL A 41 16.52 5.84 -4.57
CA VAL A 41 15.92 4.51 -4.73
C VAL A 41 16.97 3.50 -5.16
N LYS A 42 17.82 3.87 -6.14
CA LYS A 42 18.91 3.02 -6.60
C LYS A 42 19.94 2.74 -5.49
N GLU A 43 20.36 3.76 -4.76
CA GLU A 43 21.30 3.61 -3.63
C GLU A 43 20.75 2.64 -2.56
N CYS A 44 19.46 2.75 -2.22
CA CYS A 44 18.80 1.81 -1.32
C CYS A 44 18.85 0.36 -1.84
N ALA A 45 18.59 0.18 -3.15
CA ALA A 45 18.64 -1.14 -3.77
C ALA A 45 20.05 -1.73 -3.76
N ASP A 46 21.08 -0.91 -3.96
CA ASP A 46 22.47 -1.35 -3.98
C ASP A 46 23.03 -1.72 -2.59
N LEU A 47 22.41 -1.23 -1.50
CA LEU A 47 22.84 -1.50 -0.13
C LEU A 47 22.35 -2.83 0.44
N VAL A 48 21.34 -3.45 -0.17
CA VAL A 48 20.80 -4.73 0.27
C VAL A 48 21.24 -5.87 -0.65
N LYS A 49 21.32 -7.09 -0.10
CA LYS A 49 21.89 -8.26 -0.81
C LYS A 49 20.84 -9.08 -1.57
N HIS A 50 19.61 -8.65 -1.57
CA HIS A 50 18.48 -9.30 -2.20
C HIS A 50 17.65 -8.29 -3.01
N PRO A 51 16.81 -8.72 -3.96
CA PRO A 51 15.87 -7.84 -4.62
C PRO A 51 14.91 -7.23 -3.61
N ALA A 52 14.92 -5.90 -3.48
CA ALA A 52 14.14 -5.20 -2.48
C ALA A 52 12.84 -4.61 -3.05
N ILE A 53 11.80 -4.56 -2.22
CA ILE A 53 10.56 -3.86 -2.51
C ILE A 53 10.82 -2.36 -2.41
N MET A 54 10.56 -1.62 -3.51
CA MET A 54 10.63 -0.15 -3.58
C MET A 54 9.23 0.38 -3.75
N THR A 55 8.62 0.91 -2.67
CA THR A 55 7.19 1.19 -2.66
C THR A 55 6.83 2.61 -2.24
N VAL A 56 5.64 3.03 -2.63
CA VAL A 56 5.04 4.34 -2.33
C VAL A 56 3.52 4.25 -2.41
N ASP A 57 2.81 5.20 -1.76
CA ASP A 57 1.40 5.45 -2.02
C ASP A 57 1.23 6.35 -3.25
N GLN A 58 0.89 5.78 -4.38
CA GLN A 58 0.58 6.51 -5.62
C GLN A 58 -0.82 6.11 -6.11
N GLU A 59 -1.84 6.51 -5.33
CA GLU A 59 -3.24 6.19 -5.62
C GLU A 59 -3.86 7.14 -6.66
N GLY A 60 -3.47 8.40 -6.60
CA GLY A 60 -4.05 9.53 -7.32
C GLY A 60 -4.67 10.56 -6.37
N GLY A 61 -5.08 11.71 -6.91
CA GLY A 61 -5.66 12.77 -6.11
C GLY A 61 -4.77 13.25 -4.96
N ARG A 62 -5.30 13.25 -3.73
CA ARG A 62 -4.57 13.69 -2.54
C ARG A 62 -3.49 12.72 -2.07
N VAL A 63 -3.60 11.44 -2.43
CA VAL A 63 -2.61 10.40 -2.10
C VAL A 63 -1.81 10.04 -3.35
N ALA A 64 -0.96 10.96 -3.76
CA ALA A 64 -0.07 10.85 -4.91
C ALA A 64 1.28 11.45 -4.54
N ARG A 65 2.17 10.63 -3.94
CA ARG A 65 3.44 11.14 -3.37
C ARG A 65 4.37 11.69 -4.44
N LEU A 66 4.40 11.09 -5.63
CA LEU A 66 5.22 11.54 -6.76
C LEU A 66 4.78 12.89 -7.34
N ALA A 67 3.59 13.39 -6.97
CA ALA A 67 3.07 14.68 -7.43
C ALA A 67 3.89 15.91 -6.97
N VAL A 68 4.78 15.75 -6.00
CA VAL A 68 5.70 16.83 -5.59
C VAL A 68 6.83 17.04 -6.61
N MET A 69 7.09 16.05 -7.47
CA MET A 69 8.13 16.09 -8.51
C MET A 69 7.55 16.09 -9.92
N GLY A 70 6.25 15.82 -10.07
CA GLY A 70 5.58 15.63 -11.35
C GLY A 70 4.13 16.03 -11.33
N GLU A 71 3.36 15.47 -12.25
CA GLU A 71 1.92 15.74 -12.36
C GLU A 71 1.12 14.90 -11.37
N ARG A 72 0.10 15.53 -10.78
CA ARG A 72 -0.87 14.84 -9.94
C ARG A 72 -1.87 14.09 -10.82
N PRO A 73 -2.00 12.76 -10.72
CA PRO A 73 -3.03 12.03 -11.44
C PRO A 73 -4.42 12.32 -10.86
N PRO A 74 -5.51 12.05 -11.61
CA PRO A 74 -6.87 12.17 -11.09
C PRO A 74 -7.08 11.28 -9.86
N SER A 75 -7.99 11.65 -8.97
CA SER A 75 -8.40 10.84 -7.84
C SER A 75 -9.35 9.71 -8.27
N GLY A 76 -9.47 8.67 -7.42
CA GLY A 76 -10.44 7.60 -7.62
C GLY A 76 -11.87 8.12 -7.77
N GLU A 77 -12.26 9.10 -6.93
CA GLU A 77 -13.58 9.73 -6.98
C GLU A 77 -13.80 10.54 -8.27
N GLU A 78 -12.80 11.31 -8.74
CA GLU A 78 -12.88 12.06 -10.00
C GLU A 78 -13.09 11.11 -11.19
N LEU A 79 -12.33 10.01 -11.24
CA LEU A 79 -12.48 8.95 -12.25
C LEU A 79 -13.86 8.29 -12.17
N ALA A 80 -14.32 7.95 -10.96
CA ALA A 80 -15.62 7.34 -10.74
C ALA A 80 -16.77 8.26 -11.21
N ARG A 81 -16.70 9.55 -10.89
CA ARG A 81 -17.66 10.57 -11.31
C ARG A 81 -17.67 10.75 -12.84
N ALA A 82 -16.51 10.67 -13.47
CA ALA A 82 -16.42 10.76 -14.95
C ALA A 82 -17.01 9.55 -15.67
N GLY A 83 -17.13 8.39 -15.01
CA GLY A 83 -17.88 7.22 -15.47
C GLY A 83 -17.27 6.51 -16.70
N LYS A 84 -15.98 6.69 -16.98
CA LYS A 84 -15.28 6.08 -18.12
C LYS A 84 -14.35 4.97 -17.62
N GLU A 85 -14.75 3.72 -17.84
CA GLU A 85 -14.02 2.55 -17.32
C GLU A 85 -12.59 2.45 -17.89
N GLU A 86 -12.40 2.80 -19.18
CA GLU A 86 -11.10 2.80 -19.84
C GLU A 86 -10.08 3.76 -19.21
N TRP A 87 -10.53 4.76 -18.46
CA TRP A 87 -9.62 5.70 -17.79
C TRP A 87 -9.01 5.14 -16.52
N PHE A 88 -9.58 4.09 -15.91
CA PHE A 88 -8.95 3.38 -14.81
C PHE A 88 -7.75 2.58 -15.28
N TYR A 89 -7.85 1.91 -16.44
CA TYR A 89 -6.70 1.26 -17.07
C TYR A 89 -5.60 2.27 -17.43
N GLU A 90 -5.96 3.38 -18.09
CA GLU A 90 -4.99 4.41 -18.46
C GLU A 90 -4.33 5.06 -17.23
N HIS A 91 -5.12 5.30 -16.16
CA HIS A 91 -4.59 5.77 -14.88
C HIS A 91 -3.59 4.77 -14.29
N GLY A 92 -3.90 3.49 -14.28
CA GLY A 92 -2.99 2.44 -13.82
C GLY A 92 -1.70 2.40 -14.64
N ARG A 93 -1.83 2.41 -15.99
CA ARG A 93 -0.68 2.40 -16.90
C ARG A 93 0.25 3.59 -16.70
N LEU A 94 -0.29 4.81 -16.61
CA LEU A 94 0.51 6.01 -16.35
C LEU A 94 1.13 6.01 -14.96
N THR A 95 0.42 5.51 -13.95
CA THR A 95 0.95 5.33 -12.60
C THR A 95 2.13 4.36 -12.61
N GLY A 96 1.99 3.18 -13.22
CA GLY A 96 3.08 2.22 -13.38
C GLY A 96 4.28 2.82 -14.12
N ARG A 97 4.02 3.58 -15.18
CA ARG A 97 5.07 4.22 -15.98
C ARG A 97 5.90 5.23 -15.17
N VAL A 98 5.26 6.15 -14.45
CA VAL A 98 5.99 7.14 -13.63
C VAL A 98 6.74 6.49 -12.47
N MET A 99 6.16 5.45 -11.86
CA MET A 99 6.81 4.70 -10.79
C MET A 99 8.06 3.97 -11.27
N LYS A 100 7.96 3.25 -12.37
CA LYS A 100 9.09 2.53 -13.01
C LYS A 100 10.25 3.47 -13.33
N LEU A 101 9.96 4.66 -13.87
CA LEU A 101 10.97 5.64 -14.26
C LEU A 101 11.81 6.16 -13.08
N VAL A 102 11.27 6.15 -11.87
CA VAL A 102 12.00 6.51 -10.65
C VAL A 102 12.46 5.29 -9.84
N GLY A 103 12.36 4.07 -10.41
CA GLY A 103 12.90 2.85 -9.81
C GLY A 103 11.98 2.15 -8.81
N LEU A 104 10.71 2.56 -8.70
CA LEU A 104 9.72 1.91 -7.84
C LEU A 104 9.14 0.66 -8.53
N ASN A 105 8.82 -0.38 -7.75
CA ASN A 105 8.39 -1.68 -8.27
C ASN A 105 7.10 -2.23 -7.63
N LEU A 106 6.62 -1.62 -6.53
CA LEU A 106 5.34 -1.94 -5.89
C LEU A 106 4.60 -0.65 -5.55
N ASN A 107 3.32 -0.57 -5.88
CA ASN A 107 2.43 0.51 -5.48
C ASN A 107 1.53 0.06 -4.33
N LEU A 108 1.39 0.87 -3.28
CA LEU A 108 0.39 0.67 -2.23
C LEU A 108 -0.98 1.18 -2.70
N ALA A 109 -1.45 0.63 -3.82
CA ALA A 109 -2.74 0.86 -4.48
C ALA A 109 -3.11 -0.37 -5.33
N PRO A 110 -4.40 -0.59 -5.63
CA PRO A 110 -5.56 0.29 -5.43
C PRO A 110 -6.19 0.22 -4.04
N VAL A 111 -6.98 1.25 -3.70
CA VAL A 111 -7.93 1.20 -2.59
C VAL A 111 -9.12 0.34 -3.01
N LEU A 112 -9.40 -0.72 -2.25
CA LEU A 112 -10.50 -1.66 -2.48
C LEU A 112 -11.75 -1.35 -1.64
N ASP A 113 -11.65 -0.37 -0.76
CA ASP A 113 -12.80 0.19 -0.06
C ASP A 113 -13.71 0.93 -1.04
N TYR A 114 -15.02 0.97 -0.77
CA TYR A 114 -15.99 1.71 -1.58
C TYR A 114 -16.64 2.85 -0.78
N ALA A 115 -17.28 3.80 -1.47
CA ALA A 115 -17.87 4.97 -0.87
C ALA A 115 -19.39 5.03 -1.14
N PRO A 116 -20.21 4.22 -0.42
CA PRO A 116 -21.65 4.21 -0.63
C PRO A 116 -22.28 5.52 -0.11
N PRO A 117 -23.48 5.89 -0.62
CA PRO A 117 -24.16 7.14 -0.23
C PRO A 117 -24.36 7.28 1.30
N GLU A 118 -24.55 6.16 2.02
CA GLU A 118 -24.74 6.13 3.46
C GLU A 118 -23.51 6.61 4.24
N ARG A 119 -22.35 6.68 3.58
CA ARG A 119 -21.12 7.23 4.14
C ARG A 119 -20.96 8.73 3.94
N ALA A 120 -21.87 9.37 3.25
CA ALA A 120 -21.81 10.82 3.07
C ALA A 120 -21.75 11.52 4.43
N GLY A 121 -20.68 12.30 4.67
CA GLY A 121 -20.46 12.99 5.93
C GLY A 121 -19.70 12.18 7.01
N ILE A 122 -19.32 10.94 6.76
CA ILE A 122 -18.35 10.24 7.62
C ILE A 122 -16.95 10.75 7.23
N ASP A 123 -16.35 11.52 8.12
CA ASP A 123 -14.98 12.03 7.95
C ASP A 123 -14.00 10.92 8.36
N ASN A 124 -13.45 10.25 7.36
CA ASN A 124 -12.39 9.29 7.55
C ASN A 124 -11.32 9.42 6.47
N SER A 125 -10.31 8.56 6.56
CA SER A 125 -9.17 8.54 5.64
C SER A 125 -9.51 8.22 4.17
N LEU A 126 -10.75 7.78 3.83
CA LEU A 126 -11.12 7.33 2.48
C LEU A 126 -11.63 8.41 1.53
N ALA A 127 -11.87 9.64 1.98
CA ALA A 127 -12.42 10.71 1.16
C ALA A 127 -11.60 10.91 -0.14
N GLY A 128 -12.25 10.83 -1.29
CA GLY A 128 -11.66 11.00 -2.62
C GLY A 128 -10.85 9.80 -3.14
N ARG A 129 -10.67 8.72 -2.37
CA ARG A 129 -9.77 7.61 -2.71
C ARG A 129 -10.47 6.42 -3.38
N CYS A 130 -11.77 6.24 -3.14
CA CYS A 130 -12.50 5.06 -3.60
C CYS A 130 -12.81 5.12 -5.09
N PHE A 131 -12.75 3.97 -5.77
CA PHE A 131 -13.03 3.83 -7.18
C PHE A 131 -14.53 3.69 -7.51
N GLY A 132 -15.40 3.65 -6.51
CA GLY A 132 -16.83 3.56 -6.71
C GLY A 132 -17.65 3.63 -5.43
N GLY A 133 -18.98 3.70 -5.60
CA GLY A 133 -19.95 3.73 -4.52
C GLY A 133 -20.48 2.34 -4.10
N ASN A 134 -20.05 1.29 -4.79
CA ASN A 134 -20.49 -0.08 -4.50
C ASN A 134 -19.40 -1.10 -4.91
N PRO A 135 -19.46 -2.34 -4.37
CA PRO A 135 -18.47 -3.39 -4.64
C PRO A 135 -18.25 -3.69 -6.13
N ARG A 136 -19.31 -3.77 -6.93
CA ARG A 136 -19.21 -4.12 -8.37
C ARG A 136 -18.40 -3.09 -9.16
N GLU A 137 -18.57 -1.81 -8.84
CA GLU A 137 -17.79 -0.74 -9.46
C GLU A 137 -16.31 -0.85 -9.09
N VAL A 138 -16.01 -1.03 -7.80
CA VAL A 138 -14.62 -1.14 -7.33
C VAL A 138 -13.95 -2.37 -7.93
N ILE A 139 -14.61 -3.53 -7.97
CA ILE A 139 -14.06 -4.76 -8.56
C ILE A 139 -13.60 -4.53 -10.00
N ARG A 140 -14.48 -3.97 -10.85
CA ARG A 140 -14.13 -3.73 -12.26
C ARG A 140 -13.00 -2.72 -12.40
N ARG A 141 -13.13 -1.58 -11.75
CA ARG A 141 -12.23 -0.43 -11.89
C ARG A 141 -10.85 -0.69 -11.28
N ALA A 142 -10.81 -1.36 -10.12
CA ALA A 142 -9.54 -1.78 -9.53
C ALA A 142 -8.82 -2.84 -10.38
N GLY A 143 -9.57 -3.77 -11.00
CA GLY A 143 -9.00 -4.72 -11.96
C GLY A 143 -8.38 -4.03 -13.18
N GLU A 144 -9.06 -3.05 -13.78
CA GLU A 144 -8.50 -2.28 -14.89
C GLU A 144 -7.28 -1.44 -14.48
N PHE A 145 -7.30 -0.80 -13.31
CA PHE A 145 -6.14 -0.08 -12.78
C PHE A 145 -4.93 -1.01 -12.58
N LEU A 146 -5.13 -2.15 -11.93
CA LEU A 146 -4.07 -3.16 -11.71
C LEU A 146 -3.49 -3.64 -13.03
N LYS A 147 -4.35 -3.99 -14.00
CA LYS A 147 -3.93 -4.44 -15.33
C LYS A 147 -3.02 -3.42 -16.00
N GLY A 148 -3.44 -2.15 -16.06
CA GLY A 148 -2.61 -1.10 -16.68
C GLY A 148 -1.26 -0.93 -15.99
N MET A 149 -1.23 -0.96 -14.65
CA MET A 149 -0.01 -0.79 -13.86
C MET A 149 0.93 -1.99 -14.01
N GLN A 150 0.40 -3.22 -13.97
CA GLN A 150 1.17 -4.45 -14.09
C GLN A 150 1.75 -4.64 -15.50
N GLU A 151 1.13 -4.11 -16.56
CA GLU A 151 1.70 -4.08 -17.91
C GLU A 151 2.99 -3.24 -18.00
N GLU A 152 3.16 -2.23 -17.15
CA GLU A 152 4.43 -1.50 -16.99
C GLU A 152 5.44 -2.24 -16.11
N GLY A 153 5.05 -3.38 -15.50
CA GLY A 153 5.86 -4.22 -14.64
C GLY A 153 5.86 -3.82 -13.16
N VAL A 154 5.04 -2.84 -12.75
CA VAL A 154 4.88 -2.42 -11.36
C VAL A 154 3.77 -3.24 -10.70
N LYS A 155 4.07 -3.78 -9.52
CA LYS A 155 3.17 -4.60 -8.71
C LYS A 155 2.15 -3.75 -7.95
N GLY A 156 1.00 -4.33 -7.56
CA GLY A 156 -0.08 -3.64 -6.87
C GLY A 156 -0.46 -4.25 -5.52
N THR A 157 -0.88 -3.38 -4.59
CA THR A 157 -1.33 -3.74 -3.24
C THR A 157 -2.78 -3.33 -3.04
N GLY A 158 -3.67 -4.30 -2.87
CA GLY A 158 -5.06 -4.01 -2.49
C GLY A 158 -5.17 -3.64 -1.01
N LYS A 159 -5.94 -2.58 -0.68
CA LYS A 159 -6.08 -2.11 0.70
C LYS A 159 -7.45 -1.48 0.97
N HIS A 160 -7.93 -1.47 2.21
CA HIS A 160 -7.33 -1.93 3.47
C HIS A 160 -8.14 -3.13 3.99
N PHE A 161 -7.58 -4.31 3.96
CA PHE A 161 -8.28 -5.52 4.40
C PHE A 161 -8.59 -5.49 5.91
N PRO A 162 -9.76 -5.96 6.40
CA PRO A 162 -10.89 -6.54 5.67
C PRO A 162 -11.91 -5.51 5.14
N GLY A 163 -11.66 -4.22 5.26
CA GLY A 163 -12.44 -3.11 4.73
C GLY A 163 -12.59 -1.94 5.70
N TYR A 164 -12.35 -0.72 5.21
CA TYR A 164 -12.53 0.53 5.97
C TYR A 164 -13.79 1.29 5.58
N THR A 165 -14.61 0.73 4.67
CA THR A 165 -15.82 1.39 4.16
C THR A 165 -16.67 1.98 5.28
N PHE A 166 -16.88 1.27 6.37
CA PHE A 166 -17.68 1.74 7.51
C PHE A 166 -16.85 2.09 8.76
N CYS A 167 -15.57 2.38 8.58
CA CYS A 167 -14.71 2.88 9.63
C CYS A 167 -15.08 4.32 9.97
N GLY A 168 -15.47 4.59 11.21
CA GLY A 168 -15.94 5.90 11.67
C GLY A 168 -14.86 6.81 12.25
N LEU A 169 -13.61 6.33 12.30
CA LEU A 169 -12.45 7.05 12.85
C LEU A 169 -11.24 6.81 11.96
N ASP A 170 -10.35 7.79 11.88
CA ASP A 170 -9.09 7.66 11.16
C ASP A 170 -8.07 6.83 11.99
N PRO A 171 -7.57 5.69 11.47
CA PRO A 171 -6.59 4.84 12.17
C PRO A 171 -5.25 5.53 12.47
N HIS A 172 -4.94 6.65 11.79
CA HIS A 172 -3.74 7.43 12.11
C HIS A 172 -3.78 8.03 13.54
N GLY A 173 -4.97 8.35 14.04
CA GLY A 173 -5.15 8.93 15.37
C GLY A 173 -5.31 7.89 16.48
N ASP A 174 -6.20 6.94 16.31
CA ASP A 174 -6.51 5.90 17.30
C ASP A 174 -7.11 4.66 16.63
N LEU A 175 -7.34 3.58 17.41
CA LEU A 175 -7.89 2.32 16.94
C LEU A 175 -9.39 2.44 16.68
N PRO A 176 -9.84 2.41 15.42
CA PRO A 176 -11.26 2.45 15.10
C PRO A 176 -11.94 1.10 15.34
N LEU A 177 -13.22 1.18 15.68
CA LEU A 177 -14.09 0.01 15.80
C LEU A 177 -15.04 -0.06 14.59
N VAL A 178 -15.04 -1.19 13.90
CA VAL A 178 -16.01 -1.52 12.86
C VAL A 178 -16.98 -2.56 13.44
N ASP A 179 -18.04 -2.07 14.09
CA ASP A 179 -19.06 -2.92 14.74
C ASP A 179 -20.10 -3.39 13.71
N ARG A 180 -19.66 -4.34 12.89
CA ARG A 180 -20.50 -5.00 11.86
C ARG A 180 -20.43 -6.51 12.03
N THR A 181 -21.55 -7.18 11.76
CA THR A 181 -21.59 -8.65 11.71
C THR A 181 -20.85 -9.18 10.48
N ARG A 182 -20.48 -10.46 10.48
CA ARG A 182 -19.87 -11.11 9.29
C ARG A 182 -20.74 -10.97 8.04
N ALA A 183 -22.07 -11.11 8.19
CA ALA A 183 -23.01 -10.95 7.07
C ALA A 183 -23.00 -9.52 6.50
N GLN A 184 -22.84 -8.51 7.34
CA GLN A 184 -22.73 -7.10 6.91
C GLN A 184 -21.38 -6.77 6.28
N MET A 185 -20.32 -7.52 6.60
CA MET A 185 -18.99 -7.38 5.99
C MET A 185 -18.88 -8.12 4.64
N GLU A 186 -19.88 -8.88 4.24
CA GLU A 186 -19.80 -9.71 3.01
C GLU A 186 -19.60 -8.86 1.74
N GLU A 187 -20.12 -7.63 1.72
CA GLU A 187 -19.92 -6.72 0.58
C GLU A 187 -18.46 -6.28 0.46
N GLU A 188 -17.81 -5.88 1.56
CA GLU A 188 -16.38 -5.55 1.58
C GLU A 188 -15.54 -6.78 1.20
N LEU A 189 -15.84 -7.92 1.82
CA LEU A 189 -15.12 -9.16 1.57
C LEU A 189 -15.28 -9.65 0.13
N SER A 190 -16.41 -9.35 -0.53
CA SER A 190 -16.63 -9.69 -1.93
C SER A 190 -15.61 -9.01 -2.86
N VAL A 191 -15.23 -7.76 -2.56
CA VAL A 191 -14.21 -7.05 -3.34
C VAL A 191 -12.86 -7.74 -3.23
N PHE A 192 -12.45 -8.10 -2.02
CA PHE A 192 -11.17 -8.80 -1.81
C PHE A 192 -11.20 -10.23 -2.40
N ARG A 193 -12.36 -10.92 -2.40
CA ARG A 193 -12.51 -12.24 -3.01
C ARG A 193 -12.36 -12.18 -4.53
N GLU A 194 -12.95 -11.18 -5.19
CA GLU A 194 -13.00 -11.08 -6.64
C GLU A 194 -11.71 -10.47 -7.25
N VAL A 195 -11.19 -9.42 -6.62
CA VAL A 195 -10.03 -8.67 -7.15
C VAL A 195 -8.75 -8.88 -6.36
N GLY A 196 -8.85 -9.38 -5.12
CA GLY A 196 -7.68 -9.59 -4.26
C GLY A 196 -6.61 -10.45 -4.91
N ASN A 197 -6.99 -11.55 -5.57
CA ASN A 197 -6.03 -12.43 -6.27
C ASN A 197 -5.40 -11.80 -7.54
N GLN A 198 -5.86 -10.63 -7.98
CA GLN A 198 -5.19 -9.84 -9.02
C GLN A 198 -4.15 -8.89 -8.41
N CYS A 199 -4.25 -8.62 -7.10
CA CYS A 199 -3.24 -7.86 -6.36
C CYS A 199 -2.04 -8.75 -6.05
N ASP A 200 -0.85 -8.22 -6.21
CA ASP A 200 0.40 -8.93 -5.88
C ASP A 200 0.63 -8.98 -4.36
N SER A 201 0.06 -8.04 -3.63
CA SER A 201 0.01 -8.01 -2.17
C SER A 201 -1.32 -7.45 -1.65
N ILE A 202 -1.63 -7.75 -0.39
CA ILE A 202 -2.76 -7.16 0.36
C ILE A 202 -2.22 -6.50 1.62
N MET A 203 -2.66 -5.25 1.85
CA MET A 203 -2.38 -4.53 3.10
C MET A 203 -3.54 -4.70 4.07
N VAL A 204 -3.23 -5.19 5.27
CA VAL A 204 -4.21 -5.33 6.36
C VAL A 204 -4.21 -4.07 7.21
N GLY A 205 -5.37 -3.47 7.36
CA GLY A 205 -5.54 -2.22 8.09
C GLY A 205 -5.61 -2.39 9.62
N HIS A 206 -5.57 -1.25 10.32
CA HIS A 206 -5.54 -1.19 11.78
C HIS A 206 -6.92 -0.82 12.35
N ALA A 207 -7.95 -1.59 12.06
CA ALA A 207 -9.25 -1.45 12.72
C ALA A 207 -9.61 -2.72 13.51
N GLN A 208 -10.43 -2.58 14.53
CA GLN A 208 -10.97 -3.68 15.32
C GLN A 208 -12.29 -4.15 14.71
N PHE A 209 -12.43 -5.47 14.55
CA PHE A 209 -13.62 -6.13 14.00
C PHE A 209 -14.15 -7.18 14.96
N PRO A 210 -15.14 -6.87 15.82
CA PRO A 210 -15.69 -7.81 16.81
C PRO A 210 -16.29 -9.07 16.21
N ALA A 211 -16.66 -9.05 14.92
CA ALA A 211 -17.13 -10.23 14.19
C ALA A 211 -16.11 -11.39 14.17
N TRP A 212 -14.82 -11.09 14.34
CA TRP A 212 -13.72 -12.05 14.42
C TRP A 212 -13.05 -12.08 15.80
N GLY A 213 -13.81 -11.75 16.86
CA GLY A 213 -13.38 -11.83 18.25
C GLY A 213 -13.60 -10.52 19.02
N LYS A 214 -14.34 -10.57 20.15
CA LYS A 214 -14.72 -9.37 20.92
C LYS A 214 -13.56 -8.52 21.44
N ASN A 215 -12.39 -9.12 21.64
CA ASN A 215 -11.17 -8.45 22.13
C ASN A 215 -10.00 -8.66 21.17
N SER A 216 -10.28 -8.71 19.88
CA SER A 216 -9.33 -9.16 18.86
C SER A 216 -8.19 -8.19 18.55
N GLY A 217 -8.20 -6.98 19.11
CA GLY A 217 -7.22 -5.94 18.72
C GLY A 217 -7.36 -5.50 17.26
N PRO A 218 -6.32 -4.83 16.70
CA PRO A 218 -6.29 -4.43 15.29
C PRO A 218 -6.27 -5.66 14.36
N ALA A 219 -6.91 -5.55 13.19
CA ALA A 219 -6.98 -6.64 12.21
C ALA A 219 -5.59 -7.15 11.79
N SER A 220 -4.63 -6.27 11.58
CA SER A 220 -3.23 -6.60 11.24
C SER A 220 -2.47 -7.40 12.32
N LEU A 221 -2.97 -7.42 13.56
CA LEU A 221 -2.40 -8.20 14.65
C LEU A 221 -3.27 -9.42 15.02
N ASN A 222 -4.33 -9.68 14.23
CA ASN A 222 -5.32 -10.71 14.51
C ASN A 222 -5.18 -11.91 13.57
N ARG A 223 -4.76 -13.07 14.12
CA ARG A 223 -4.58 -14.30 13.34
C ARG A 223 -5.88 -14.80 12.68
N ASP A 224 -7.05 -14.62 13.31
CA ASP A 224 -8.33 -15.06 12.74
C ASP A 224 -8.70 -14.25 11.49
N ILE A 225 -8.19 -12.99 11.40
CA ILE A 225 -8.38 -12.13 10.23
C ILE A 225 -7.31 -12.39 9.18
N VAL A 226 -6.03 -12.29 9.54
CA VAL A 226 -4.93 -12.41 8.58
C VAL A 226 -4.82 -13.84 8.03
N THR A 227 -4.66 -14.81 8.90
CA THR A 227 -4.55 -16.21 8.48
C THR A 227 -5.93 -16.81 8.18
N GLY A 228 -6.84 -16.78 9.14
CA GLY A 228 -8.12 -17.50 9.05
C GLY A 228 -9.04 -16.96 7.95
N LEU A 229 -9.24 -15.64 7.89
CA LEU A 229 -10.12 -15.04 6.90
C LEU A 229 -9.42 -14.84 5.55
N LEU A 230 -8.30 -14.09 5.50
CA LEU A 230 -7.67 -13.73 4.23
C LEU A 230 -7.03 -14.93 3.54
N LYS A 231 -6.15 -15.66 4.25
CA LYS A 231 -5.36 -16.74 3.62
C LYS A 231 -6.15 -18.05 3.49
N GLU A 232 -6.91 -18.46 4.52
CA GLU A 232 -7.59 -19.74 4.52
C GLU A 232 -9.00 -19.67 3.91
N THR A 233 -9.85 -18.70 4.32
CA THR A 233 -11.24 -18.62 3.86
C THR A 233 -11.35 -17.99 2.47
N LEU A 234 -10.68 -16.85 2.23
CA LEU A 234 -10.68 -16.19 0.91
C LEU A 234 -9.67 -16.79 -0.06
N GLY A 235 -8.75 -17.61 0.43
CA GLY A 235 -7.78 -18.34 -0.40
C GLY A 235 -6.69 -17.47 -1.00
N TYR A 236 -6.38 -16.29 -0.41
CA TYR A 236 -5.35 -15.40 -0.91
C TYR A 236 -3.95 -16.04 -0.82
N ARG A 237 -3.14 -15.88 -1.88
CA ARG A 237 -1.81 -16.52 -2.02
C ARG A 237 -0.67 -15.54 -2.29
N GLY A 238 -0.96 -14.24 -2.46
CA GLY A 238 0.08 -13.20 -2.58
C GLY A 238 0.65 -12.82 -1.22
N LEU A 239 1.52 -11.79 -1.21
CA LEU A 239 2.08 -11.28 0.04
C LEU A 239 1.04 -10.54 0.88
N VAL A 240 1.13 -10.69 2.20
CA VAL A 240 0.31 -9.94 3.15
C VAL A 240 1.21 -9.01 3.94
N MET A 241 0.82 -7.74 4.03
CA MET A 241 1.57 -6.72 4.74
C MET A 241 0.69 -5.95 5.72
N THR A 242 1.28 -5.50 6.82
CA THR A 242 0.60 -4.56 7.72
C THR A 242 0.45 -3.19 7.06
N ASP A 243 -0.51 -2.38 7.49
CA ASP A 243 -0.38 -0.92 7.42
C ASP A 243 0.76 -0.47 8.36
N ASP A 244 1.08 0.82 8.41
CA ASP A 244 2.19 1.34 9.21
C ASP A 244 2.01 1.06 10.71
N LEU A 245 2.91 0.27 11.28
CA LEU A 245 2.90 -0.09 12.72
C LEU A 245 3.15 1.12 13.65
N GLU A 246 3.54 2.26 13.11
CA GLU A 246 3.71 3.51 13.87
C GLU A 246 2.45 4.38 13.88
N MET A 247 1.34 3.96 13.24
CA MET A 247 0.04 4.65 13.33
C MET A 247 -0.54 4.58 14.75
N GLY A 248 -1.28 5.62 15.15
CA GLY A 248 -1.85 5.74 16.50
C GLY A 248 -2.70 4.54 16.92
N ALA A 249 -3.38 3.88 15.99
CA ALA A 249 -4.12 2.65 16.25
C ALA A 249 -3.25 1.55 16.89
N ILE A 250 -1.98 1.48 16.55
CA ILE A 250 -0.99 0.53 17.07
C ILE A 250 -0.13 1.19 18.15
N ALA A 251 0.56 2.30 17.82
CA ALA A 251 1.58 2.91 18.67
C ALA A 251 1.06 3.35 20.04
N ASN A 252 -0.22 3.72 20.14
CA ASN A 252 -0.85 4.11 21.42
C ASN A 252 -1.11 2.91 22.37
N ARG A 253 -0.97 1.66 21.89
CA ARG A 253 -1.35 0.44 22.63
C ARG A 253 -0.24 -0.58 22.72
N TYR A 254 0.63 -0.63 21.72
CA TYR A 254 1.67 -1.64 21.59
C TYR A 254 3.03 -0.96 21.41
N GLY A 255 4.07 -1.47 22.08
CA GLY A 255 5.44 -1.15 21.71
C GLY A 255 5.83 -1.86 20.40
N SER A 256 6.80 -1.31 19.68
CA SER A 256 7.23 -1.83 18.35
C SER A 256 7.59 -3.33 18.38
N ALA A 257 8.27 -3.80 19.43
CA ALA A 257 8.62 -5.21 19.59
C ALA A 257 7.38 -6.12 19.70
N GLU A 258 6.38 -5.73 20.49
CA GLU A 258 5.16 -6.52 20.66
C GLU A 258 4.28 -6.50 19.42
N ALA A 259 4.12 -5.33 18.79
CA ALA A 259 3.40 -5.20 17.52
C ALA A 259 4.02 -6.11 16.44
N THR A 260 5.36 -6.11 16.35
CA THR A 260 6.11 -6.99 15.45
C THR A 260 5.80 -8.46 15.68
N ARG A 261 5.90 -8.93 16.94
CA ARG A 261 5.65 -10.35 17.28
C ARG A 261 4.21 -10.75 16.97
N GLN A 262 3.23 -9.89 17.30
CA GLN A 262 1.82 -10.18 17.04
C GLN A 262 1.51 -10.21 15.54
N ALA A 263 2.03 -9.25 14.75
CA ALA A 263 1.82 -9.21 13.31
C ALA A 263 2.36 -10.47 12.61
N VAL A 264 3.58 -10.90 12.94
CA VAL A 264 4.14 -12.15 12.41
C VAL A 264 3.31 -13.37 12.80
N ARG A 265 2.87 -13.48 14.06
CA ARG A 265 1.99 -14.56 14.53
C ARG A 265 0.60 -14.51 13.90
N ALA A 266 0.13 -13.33 13.52
CA ALA A 266 -1.10 -13.18 12.77
C ALA A 266 -0.97 -13.73 11.33
N GLY A 267 0.24 -13.76 10.77
CA GLY A 267 0.53 -14.27 9.43
C GLY A 267 0.94 -13.18 8.43
N GLU A 268 1.30 -11.99 8.91
CA GLU A 268 1.89 -10.94 8.09
C GLU A 268 3.30 -11.34 7.61
N GLU A 269 3.63 -11.02 6.37
CA GLU A 269 4.93 -11.32 5.77
C GLU A 269 5.80 -10.08 5.65
N ILE A 270 5.18 -8.90 5.58
CA ILE A 270 5.85 -7.60 5.53
C ILE A 270 5.30 -6.71 6.63
N LEU A 271 6.19 -6.12 7.40
CA LEU A 271 5.87 -5.17 8.47
C LEU A 271 6.30 -3.77 8.02
N LEU A 272 5.37 -2.83 7.90
CA LEU A 272 5.68 -1.46 7.55
C LEU A 272 6.08 -0.66 8.81
N ILE A 273 7.29 -0.08 8.78
CA ILE A 273 7.82 0.84 9.79
C ILE A 273 8.30 2.06 9.03
N CYS A 274 7.54 3.16 9.11
CA CYS A 274 7.57 4.21 8.11
C CYS A 274 8.35 5.46 8.53
N HIS A 275 8.56 5.68 9.83
CA HIS A 275 9.01 6.98 10.32
C HIS A 275 10.28 6.94 11.15
N ASN A 276 10.38 6.05 12.12
CA ASN A 276 11.47 6.03 13.10
C ASN A 276 12.45 4.86 12.85
N PRO A 277 13.69 5.13 12.41
CA PRO A 277 14.70 4.09 12.21
C PRO A 277 14.98 3.25 13.45
N ALA A 278 14.84 3.80 14.67
CA ALA A 278 15.01 3.03 15.90
C ALA A 278 13.95 1.92 16.04
N CYS A 279 12.72 2.14 15.57
CA CYS A 279 11.68 1.11 15.57
C CYS A 279 12.02 -0.06 14.64
N VAL A 280 12.80 0.19 13.58
CA VAL A 280 13.29 -0.86 12.67
C VAL A 280 14.28 -1.80 13.41
N GLU A 281 15.20 -1.24 14.19
CA GLU A 281 16.15 -2.06 15.00
C GLU A 281 15.40 -2.85 16.07
N ILE A 282 14.49 -2.21 16.80
CA ILE A 282 13.65 -2.87 17.82
C ILE A 282 12.88 -4.04 17.21
N SER A 283 12.28 -3.84 16.03
CA SER A 283 11.50 -4.87 15.34
C SER A 283 12.39 -6.02 14.86
N ARG A 284 13.56 -5.73 14.28
CA ARG A 284 14.54 -6.75 13.90
C ARG A 284 14.98 -7.59 15.10
N ASP A 285 15.29 -6.95 16.22
CA ASP A 285 15.73 -7.64 17.44
C ASP A 285 14.60 -8.51 18.00
N ALA A 286 13.35 -8.00 17.97
CA ALA A 286 12.18 -8.77 18.36
C ALA A 286 11.97 -10.02 17.47
N LEU A 287 12.22 -9.91 16.15
CA LEU A 287 12.19 -11.07 15.24
C LEU A 287 13.31 -12.08 15.54
N ALA A 288 14.51 -11.59 15.82
CA ALA A 288 15.66 -12.46 16.15
C ALA A 288 15.45 -13.26 17.45
N GLU A 289 14.65 -12.75 18.38
CA GLU A 289 14.27 -13.44 19.62
C GLU A 289 13.16 -14.48 19.44
N MET A 290 12.41 -14.41 18.32
CA MET A 290 11.33 -15.36 18.02
C MET A 290 11.87 -16.68 17.49
N PRO A 291 11.19 -17.82 17.76
CA PRO A 291 11.54 -19.08 17.11
C PRO A 291 11.51 -18.95 15.58
N GLU A 292 12.57 -19.38 14.90
CA GLU A 292 12.72 -19.28 13.45
C GLU A 292 11.50 -19.82 12.68
N LYS A 293 10.90 -20.91 13.15
CA LYS A 293 9.68 -21.50 12.55
C LYS A 293 8.48 -20.56 12.49
N GLU A 294 8.45 -19.46 13.27
CA GLU A 294 7.35 -18.49 13.28
C GLU A 294 7.48 -17.46 12.14
N TRP A 295 8.69 -17.21 11.60
CA TRP A 295 8.94 -16.20 10.57
C TRP A 295 9.64 -16.71 9.30
N ALA A 296 10.25 -17.91 9.30
CA ALA A 296 11.00 -18.42 8.16
C ALA A 296 10.14 -18.50 6.86
N GLY A 297 8.88 -18.91 6.97
CA GLY A 297 7.96 -18.94 5.83
C GLY A 297 7.66 -17.56 5.25
N ALA A 298 7.62 -16.52 6.08
CA ALA A 298 7.45 -15.15 5.63
C ALA A 298 8.68 -14.67 4.82
N VAL A 299 9.89 -14.99 5.29
CA VAL A 299 11.14 -14.67 4.57
C VAL A 299 11.16 -15.35 3.22
N GLU A 300 10.84 -16.66 3.14
CA GLU A 300 10.78 -17.40 1.88
C GLU A 300 9.78 -16.77 0.89
N SER A 301 8.60 -16.36 1.38
CA SER A 301 7.58 -15.68 0.57
C SER A 301 8.09 -14.35 0.01
N VAL A 302 8.74 -13.52 0.85
CA VAL A 302 9.32 -12.23 0.44
C VAL A 302 10.46 -12.42 -0.56
N GLU A 303 11.36 -13.39 -0.35
CA GLU A 303 12.44 -13.70 -1.30
C GLU A 303 11.91 -14.18 -2.66
N LYS A 304 10.89 -15.05 -2.65
CA LYS A 304 10.22 -15.49 -3.87
C LYS A 304 9.58 -14.32 -4.62
N PHE A 305 8.89 -13.46 -3.90
CA PHE A 305 8.27 -12.25 -4.46
C PHE A 305 9.34 -11.30 -5.02
N GLY A 306 10.42 -11.06 -4.30
CA GLY A 306 11.55 -10.22 -4.71
C GLY A 306 12.11 -10.60 -6.10
N LYS A 307 12.15 -11.90 -6.41
CA LYS A 307 12.62 -12.39 -7.73
C LYS A 307 11.71 -12.00 -8.91
N THR A 308 10.49 -11.53 -8.63
CA THR A 308 9.52 -11.05 -9.64
C THR A 308 9.52 -9.54 -9.83
N LEU A 309 10.27 -8.80 -9.02
CA LEU A 309 10.30 -7.36 -9.02
C LEU A 309 11.21 -6.78 -10.11
N LEU A 310 10.84 -5.63 -10.64
CA LEU A 310 11.74 -4.82 -11.47
C LEU A 310 12.85 -4.22 -10.59
N SER A 311 14.09 -4.27 -11.11
CA SER A 311 15.19 -3.53 -10.53
C SER A 311 15.18 -2.07 -11.02
N PRO A 312 15.64 -1.10 -10.21
CA PRO A 312 15.82 0.27 -10.67
C PRO A 312 16.74 0.32 -11.91
N SER A 313 16.38 1.17 -12.88
CA SER A 313 17.23 1.43 -14.06
C SER A 313 18.59 1.97 -13.63
N PRO A 314 19.69 1.67 -14.35
CA PRO A 314 21.01 2.23 -14.05
C PRO A 314 21.06 3.77 -14.12
N ALA A 315 20.21 4.39 -14.96
CA ALA A 315 20.15 5.83 -15.16
C ALA A 315 18.71 6.32 -15.25
N PHE A 316 18.47 7.54 -14.77
CA PHE A 316 17.19 8.21 -14.86
C PHE A 316 16.87 8.66 -16.29
N ASP A 317 15.71 8.28 -16.81
CA ASP A 317 15.20 8.73 -18.11
C ASP A 317 14.38 10.01 -17.97
N ALA A 318 15.03 11.16 -18.04
CA ALA A 318 14.40 12.47 -17.92
C ALA A 318 13.42 12.78 -19.07
N LYS A 319 13.63 12.21 -20.28
CA LYS A 319 12.71 12.39 -21.41
C LYS A 319 11.44 11.59 -21.17
N GLY A 320 11.57 10.30 -20.85
CA GLY A 320 10.43 9.44 -20.54
C GLY A 320 9.61 9.96 -19.35
N TRP A 321 10.29 10.54 -18.33
CA TRP A 321 9.62 11.19 -17.20
C TRP A 321 8.73 12.36 -17.64
N ARG A 322 9.23 13.26 -18.48
CA ARG A 322 8.43 14.39 -19.01
C ARG A 322 7.24 13.91 -19.80
N GLU A 323 7.45 12.98 -20.75
CA GLU A 323 6.38 12.40 -21.58
C GLU A 323 5.29 11.74 -20.75
N ALA A 324 5.65 10.95 -19.71
CA ALA A 324 4.70 10.30 -18.81
C ALA A 324 3.89 11.32 -17.99
N ASN A 325 4.52 12.40 -17.53
CA ASN A 325 3.84 13.47 -16.80
C ASN A 325 2.90 14.30 -17.72
N GLU A 326 3.29 14.59 -18.95
CA GLU A 326 2.41 15.24 -19.94
C GLU A 326 1.17 14.39 -20.21
N ALA A 327 1.33 13.07 -20.36
CA ALA A 327 0.20 12.14 -20.53
C ALA A 327 -0.69 12.09 -19.27
N THR A 328 -0.11 12.12 -18.06
CA THR A 328 -0.84 12.17 -16.78
C THR A 328 -1.68 13.46 -16.70
N ARG A 329 -1.11 14.60 -17.08
CA ARG A 329 -1.82 15.89 -17.16
C ARG A 329 -2.99 15.81 -18.11
N ALA A 330 -2.76 15.28 -19.31
CA ALA A 330 -3.80 15.14 -20.33
C ALA A 330 -4.96 14.25 -19.87
N LEU A 331 -4.68 13.14 -19.17
CA LEU A 331 -5.73 12.30 -18.57
C LEU A 331 -6.53 13.09 -17.52
N ARG A 332 -5.86 13.78 -16.60
CA ARG A 332 -6.53 14.57 -15.56
C ARG A 332 -7.45 15.63 -16.15
N GLU A 333 -7.01 16.35 -17.18
CA GLU A 333 -7.82 17.37 -17.87
C GLU A 333 -9.05 16.77 -18.53
N LYS A 334 -8.93 15.59 -19.18
CA LYS A 334 -10.07 14.85 -19.75
C LYS A 334 -11.08 14.45 -18.66
N VAL A 335 -10.61 13.93 -17.53
CA VAL A 335 -11.45 13.52 -16.39
C VAL A 335 -12.21 14.72 -15.84
N GLN A 336 -11.51 15.85 -15.61
CA GLN A 336 -12.13 17.08 -15.11
C GLN A 336 -13.14 17.70 -16.07
N ALA A 337 -12.85 17.67 -17.38
CA ALA A 337 -13.78 18.17 -18.40
C ALA A 337 -15.06 17.32 -18.49
N SER A 338 -14.97 16.01 -18.26
CA SER A 338 -16.13 15.10 -18.24
C SER A 338 -16.99 15.29 -16.99
N GLY A 339 -16.35 15.43 -15.81
CA GLY A 339 -17.06 15.59 -14.54
C GLY A 339 -17.83 16.92 -14.38
N ARG A 340 -17.58 17.91 -15.25
CA ARG A 340 -18.32 19.19 -15.30
C ARG A 340 -19.59 19.12 -16.14
N LYS A 341 -19.79 18.07 -16.89
CA LYS A 341 -20.93 17.91 -17.82
C LYS A 341 -22.07 17.07 -17.24
N ASN A 342 -21.83 16.43 -16.11
CA ASN A 342 -22.78 15.64 -15.33
C ASN A 342 -23.13 16.35 -14.01
#